data_44a1781d5f413927dcdf82a94d4f8ca0
#
_entry.id   44a1781d5f413927dcdf82a94d4f8ca0
#
_cell.length_a   1.000
_cell.length_b   1.000
_cell.length_c   1.000
_cell.angle_alpha   90.00
_cell.angle_beta   90.00
_cell.angle_gamma   90.00
#
_symmetry.space_group_name_H-M   'P 1'
#
loop_
_entity.id
_entity.type
_entity.pdbx_description
1 polymer ?
#
loop_
_entity_poly.entity_id
_entity_poly.type
_entity_poly.pdbx_seq_one_letter_code
_entity_poly.pdbx_strand_id
1 'polypeptide(L)'
;MNLQQAKADIIHVGKRMYDRGYVASNDGNISVRLSEDRLLVTITGVSKGFLTSEQLVVIDYDGNLVSGRNKPSSEIKMHLMVYQERPDIHAVAHAHPPTATGFSVAGIPLTECLLPEVIVALGSIPIIEYGTPGGMELVDPIRKYVHDYDAFLLENHGALTIGPNVINAYHKMETMEHFAKIYLVARMLGNVNTIGNEDVGKLLNLRERFGVTTQAVCQLDLQEKKAQPSPVQPSASNSTGSVSQEELVQRITREVVSRLSGTDSEDSQARIIPVK
;
A
#
# COMPACT_ATOMS: atom_id res chain seq x y z
N MET A 1 28.02 -3.72 0.39
CA MET A 1 27.51 -3.84 -1.01
C MET A 1 28.38 -3.02 -1.95
N ASN A 2 28.55 -3.44 -3.22
CA ASN A 2 29.29 -2.64 -4.23
C ASN A 2 28.43 -1.42 -4.64
N LEU A 3 28.99 -0.21 -4.56
CA LEU A 3 28.28 1.05 -4.86
C LEU A 3 27.73 1.08 -6.30
N GLN A 4 28.47 0.57 -7.29
CA GLN A 4 28.03 0.58 -8.69
C GLN A 4 26.82 -0.36 -8.89
N GLN A 5 26.85 -1.53 -8.26
CA GLN A 5 25.72 -2.46 -8.30
C GLN A 5 24.51 -1.86 -7.59
N ALA A 6 24.69 -1.26 -6.41
CA ALA A 6 23.59 -0.59 -5.69
C ALA A 6 22.95 0.53 -6.51
N LYS A 7 23.76 1.33 -7.23
CA LYS A 7 23.24 2.36 -8.16
C LYS A 7 22.44 1.74 -9.30
N ALA A 8 22.96 0.70 -9.94
CA ALA A 8 22.26 0.01 -11.02
C ALA A 8 20.91 -0.58 -10.55
N ASP A 9 20.90 -1.19 -9.38
CA ASP A 9 19.70 -1.79 -8.80
C ASP A 9 18.63 -0.74 -8.46
N ILE A 10 18.99 0.40 -7.87
CA ILE A 10 18.06 1.51 -7.60
C ILE A 10 17.49 2.07 -8.91
N ILE A 11 18.32 2.29 -9.93
CA ILE A 11 17.89 2.78 -11.25
C ILE A 11 16.92 1.79 -11.89
N HIS A 12 17.25 0.50 -11.85
CA HIS A 12 16.40 -0.55 -12.37
C HIS A 12 15.04 -0.60 -11.67
N VAL A 13 15.03 -0.59 -10.34
CA VAL A 13 13.79 -0.61 -9.54
C VAL A 13 12.99 0.68 -9.75
N GLY A 14 13.62 1.85 -9.77
CA GLY A 14 12.96 3.12 -10.05
C GLY A 14 12.25 3.11 -11.40
N LYS A 15 12.91 2.60 -12.44
CA LYS A 15 12.30 2.44 -13.76
C LYS A 15 11.10 1.47 -13.71
N ARG A 16 11.21 0.33 -13.04
CA ARG A 16 10.10 -0.62 -12.90
C ARG A 16 8.90 0.00 -12.18
N MET A 17 9.14 0.74 -11.09
CA MET A 17 8.08 1.45 -10.37
C MET A 17 7.36 2.45 -11.25
N TYR A 18 8.12 3.18 -12.10
CA TYR A 18 7.56 4.12 -13.07
C TYR A 18 6.75 3.41 -14.16
N ASP A 19 7.31 2.38 -14.78
CA ASP A 19 6.67 1.62 -15.86
C ASP A 19 5.38 0.92 -15.40
N ARG A 20 5.28 0.57 -14.10
CA ARG A 20 4.08 0.00 -13.46
C ARG A 20 3.06 1.06 -13.00
N GLY A 21 3.42 2.35 -13.11
CA GLY A 21 2.57 3.44 -12.63
C GLY A 21 2.48 3.53 -11.11
N TYR A 22 3.50 3.04 -10.37
CA TYR A 22 3.54 3.16 -8.90
C TYR A 22 4.05 4.52 -8.46
N VAL A 23 4.71 5.25 -9.35
CA VAL A 23 5.17 6.62 -9.14
C VAL A 23 4.80 7.48 -10.34
N ALA A 24 4.36 8.70 -10.07
CA ALA A 24 4.07 9.71 -11.08
C ALA A 24 5.05 10.87 -10.92
N SER A 25 5.35 11.59 -12.01
CA SER A 25 6.24 12.75 -11.96
C SER A 25 7.53 12.49 -11.16
N ASN A 26 7.69 13.10 -10.01
CA ASN A 26 8.85 13.00 -9.11
C ASN A 26 8.56 12.26 -7.78
N ASP A 27 7.42 11.59 -7.69
CA ASP A 27 6.99 10.84 -6.51
C ASP A 27 7.93 9.68 -6.16
N GLY A 28 7.79 9.22 -4.91
CA GLY A 28 8.49 8.06 -4.38
C GLY A 28 9.97 8.30 -4.13
N ASN A 29 10.58 7.39 -3.41
CA ASN A 29 12.00 7.40 -3.10
C ASN A 29 12.50 6.00 -2.74
N ILE A 30 13.78 5.76 -2.96
CA ILE A 30 14.42 4.47 -2.77
C ILE A 30 15.76 4.70 -2.06
N SER A 31 16.08 3.83 -1.12
CA SER A 31 17.39 3.82 -0.48
C SER A 31 17.93 2.40 -0.28
N VAL A 32 19.25 2.30 -0.15
CA VAL A 32 19.96 1.04 0.07
C VAL A 32 21.08 1.27 1.09
N ARG A 33 21.23 0.35 2.04
CA ARG A 33 22.35 0.31 3.00
C ARG A 33 23.61 -0.16 2.29
N LEU A 34 24.62 0.70 2.22
CA LEU A 34 25.95 0.36 1.65
C LEU A 34 26.88 -0.28 2.69
N SER A 35 26.88 0.29 3.90
CA SER A 35 27.68 -0.12 5.05
C SER A 35 26.96 0.23 6.35
N GLU A 36 27.59 -0.03 7.48
CA GLU A 36 27.05 0.30 8.81
C GLU A 36 26.85 1.81 9.02
N ASP A 37 27.53 2.65 8.23
CA ASP A 37 27.54 4.10 8.39
C ASP A 37 27.14 4.88 7.11
N ARG A 38 26.73 4.18 6.02
CA ARG A 38 26.43 4.81 4.72
C ARG A 38 25.18 4.24 4.08
N LEU A 39 24.38 5.14 3.53
CA LEU A 39 23.19 4.83 2.72
C LEU A 39 23.33 5.47 1.33
N LEU A 40 22.94 4.75 0.29
CA LEU A 40 22.71 5.29 -1.05
C LEU A 40 21.24 5.62 -1.19
N VAL A 41 20.89 6.84 -1.61
CA VAL A 41 19.53 7.34 -1.63
C VAL A 41 19.23 8.12 -2.91
N THR A 42 17.99 8.12 -3.34
CA THR A 42 17.49 8.98 -4.40
C THR A 42 17.39 10.43 -3.91
N ILE A 43 17.65 11.38 -4.81
CA ILE A 43 17.49 12.82 -4.53
C ILE A 43 16.04 13.28 -4.66
N THR A 44 15.73 14.42 -4.06
CA THR A 44 14.41 15.06 -4.20
C THR A 44 14.18 15.59 -5.62
N GLY A 45 12.91 15.63 -6.05
CA GLY A 45 12.49 16.33 -7.27
C GLY A 45 12.85 15.64 -8.59
N VAL A 46 13.18 14.35 -8.59
CA VAL A 46 13.52 13.59 -9.80
C VAL A 46 12.56 12.44 -10.05
N SER A 47 12.21 12.22 -11.32
CA SER A 47 11.41 11.07 -11.72
C SER A 47 12.18 9.77 -11.56
N LYS A 48 11.57 8.77 -10.96
CA LYS A 48 12.18 7.45 -10.75
C LYS A 48 12.33 6.68 -12.05
N GLY A 49 11.54 7.01 -13.07
CA GLY A 49 11.63 6.41 -14.41
C GLY A 49 12.86 6.85 -15.22
N PHE A 50 13.47 7.97 -14.84
CA PHE A 50 14.58 8.60 -15.57
C PHE A 50 15.82 8.80 -14.70
N LEU A 51 15.98 7.99 -13.65
CA LEU A 51 17.11 8.08 -12.74
C LEU A 51 18.44 7.83 -13.47
N THR A 52 19.44 8.66 -13.16
CA THR A 52 20.85 8.46 -13.52
C THR A 52 21.72 8.25 -12.28
N SER A 53 22.94 7.77 -12.47
CA SER A 53 23.89 7.55 -11.36
C SER A 53 24.23 8.82 -10.58
N GLU A 54 24.17 9.98 -11.21
CA GLU A 54 24.46 11.31 -10.64
C GLU A 54 23.32 11.81 -9.74
N GLN A 55 22.12 11.24 -9.92
CA GLN A 55 20.93 11.54 -9.13
C GLN A 55 20.79 10.62 -7.91
N LEU A 56 21.85 9.89 -7.58
CA LEU A 56 21.97 9.08 -6.38
C LEU A 56 23.10 9.63 -5.52
N VAL A 57 22.82 9.87 -4.25
CA VAL A 57 23.78 10.44 -3.30
C VAL A 57 24.00 9.50 -2.12
N VAL A 58 25.19 9.59 -1.52
CA VAL A 58 25.54 8.86 -0.31
C VAL A 58 25.36 9.79 0.89
N ILE A 59 24.65 9.31 1.90
CA ILE A 59 24.45 10.01 3.18
C ILE A 59 24.92 9.13 4.35
N ASP A 60 25.15 9.75 5.50
CA ASP A 60 25.30 9.06 6.77
C ASP A 60 23.93 8.82 7.45
N TYR A 61 23.93 8.18 8.63
CA TYR A 61 22.70 7.89 9.39
C TYR A 61 22.10 9.11 10.13
N ASP A 62 22.78 10.25 10.10
CA ASP A 62 22.25 11.55 10.55
C ASP A 62 21.58 12.31 9.39
N GLY A 63 21.65 11.75 8.17
CA GLY A 63 21.11 12.36 6.96
C GLY A 63 22.04 13.38 6.29
N ASN A 64 23.29 13.50 6.75
CA ASN A 64 24.27 14.41 6.16
C ASN A 64 24.81 13.85 4.84
N LEU A 65 24.98 14.74 3.87
CA LEU A 65 25.57 14.39 2.57
C LEU A 65 27.05 14.02 2.71
N VAL A 66 27.39 12.80 2.33
CA VAL A 66 28.77 12.29 2.32
C VAL A 66 29.37 12.35 0.92
N SER A 67 28.58 12.01 -0.11
CA SER A 67 29.03 12.05 -1.51
C SER A 67 27.87 12.36 -2.43
N GLY A 68 28.16 13.14 -3.47
CA GLY A 68 27.18 13.66 -4.42
C GLY A 68 27.05 15.19 -4.31
N ARG A 69 26.09 15.77 -5.06
CA ARG A 69 25.91 17.25 -5.11
C ARG A 69 24.51 17.72 -4.79
N ASN A 70 23.56 16.78 -4.72
CA ASN A 70 22.15 17.09 -4.59
C ASN A 70 21.64 16.75 -3.18
N LYS A 71 20.52 17.36 -2.79
CA LYS A 71 19.85 17.03 -1.52
C LYS A 71 19.18 15.66 -1.62
N PRO A 72 19.27 14.82 -0.58
CA PRO A 72 18.50 13.58 -0.49
C PRO A 72 17.01 13.87 -0.53
N SER A 73 16.18 12.83 -0.72
CA SER A 73 14.72 12.92 -0.63
C SER A 73 14.29 13.63 0.66
N SER A 74 13.25 14.46 0.58
CA SER A 74 12.65 15.10 1.75
C SER A 74 12.10 14.13 2.79
N GLU A 75 11.81 12.87 2.37
CA GLU A 75 11.28 11.82 3.23
C GLU A 75 12.34 10.87 3.79
N ILE A 76 13.60 11.26 3.69
CA ILE A 76 14.73 10.43 4.12
C ILE A 76 14.65 10.02 5.59
N LYS A 77 14.03 10.82 6.45
CA LYS A 77 13.87 10.50 7.88
C LYS A 77 13.11 9.18 8.11
N MET A 78 12.11 8.90 7.28
CA MET A 78 11.37 7.63 7.32
C MET A 78 12.30 6.44 7.03
N HIS A 79 13.18 6.57 6.02
CA HIS A 79 14.16 5.52 5.70
C HIS A 79 15.20 5.35 6.80
N LEU A 80 15.75 6.47 7.31
CA LEU A 80 16.73 6.44 8.40
C LEU A 80 16.20 5.72 9.63
N MET A 81 14.95 6.01 10.02
CA MET A 81 14.28 5.33 11.14
C MET A 81 14.20 3.82 10.91
N VAL A 82 13.79 3.38 9.70
CA VAL A 82 13.72 1.95 9.37
C VAL A 82 15.09 1.29 9.55
N TYR A 83 16.16 1.90 9.04
CA TYR A 83 17.50 1.34 9.16
C TYR A 83 18.04 1.34 10.59
N GLN A 84 17.62 2.28 11.42
CA GLN A 84 17.99 2.33 12.84
C GLN A 84 17.29 1.24 13.64
N GLU A 85 16.00 1.01 13.38
CA GLU A 85 15.18 0.02 14.09
C GLU A 85 15.40 -1.42 13.60
N ARG A 86 15.74 -1.60 12.30
CA ARG A 86 15.84 -2.91 11.62
C ARG A 86 17.22 -3.09 10.99
N PRO A 87 18.22 -3.59 11.76
CA PRO A 87 19.56 -3.86 11.22
C PRO A 87 19.60 -4.90 10.09
N ASP A 88 18.61 -5.79 10.04
CA ASP A 88 18.42 -6.82 9.00
C ASP A 88 17.93 -6.25 7.67
N ILE A 89 17.42 -5.02 7.66
CA ILE A 89 16.91 -4.35 6.46
C ILE A 89 18.04 -3.62 5.73
N HIS A 90 18.16 -3.89 4.45
CA HIS A 90 19.16 -3.29 3.59
C HIS A 90 18.57 -2.41 2.47
N ALA A 91 17.25 -2.39 2.30
CA ALA A 91 16.60 -1.52 1.33
C ALA A 91 15.21 -1.07 1.78
N VAL A 92 14.86 0.15 1.40
CA VAL A 92 13.56 0.76 1.62
C VAL A 92 13.06 1.35 0.31
N ALA A 93 11.80 1.08 -0.03
CA ALA A 93 11.11 1.64 -1.18
C ALA A 93 9.79 2.28 -0.75
N HIS A 94 9.58 3.52 -1.15
CA HIS A 94 8.35 4.27 -0.98
C HIS A 94 7.80 4.68 -2.33
N ALA A 95 6.50 4.51 -2.52
CA ALA A 95 5.77 4.83 -3.75
C ALA A 95 4.29 5.09 -3.46
N HIS A 96 3.55 5.50 -4.52
CA HIS A 96 2.10 5.70 -4.46
C HIS A 96 1.40 4.74 -5.44
N PRO A 97 1.49 3.41 -5.27
CA PRO A 97 0.84 2.46 -6.17
C PRO A 97 -0.67 2.68 -6.11
N PRO A 98 -1.36 2.89 -7.25
CA PRO A 98 -2.69 3.51 -7.27
C PRO A 98 -3.76 2.78 -6.47
N THR A 99 -3.79 1.44 -6.56
CA THR A 99 -4.83 0.68 -5.86
C THR A 99 -4.55 0.60 -4.36
N ALA A 100 -3.33 0.30 -3.97
CA ALA A 100 -2.93 0.26 -2.55
C ALA A 100 -3.08 1.64 -1.89
N THR A 101 -2.69 2.72 -2.59
CA THR A 101 -2.90 4.09 -2.13
C THR A 101 -4.41 4.42 -2.05
N GLY A 102 -5.23 3.93 -2.97
CA GLY A 102 -6.68 4.05 -2.90
C GLY A 102 -7.26 3.44 -1.62
N PHE A 103 -6.76 2.26 -1.21
CA PHE A 103 -7.12 1.64 0.07
C PHE A 103 -6.67 2.49 1.26
N SER A 104 -5.48 3.09 1.21
CA SER A 104 -4.99 3.97 2.29
C SER A 104 -5.84 5.24 2.43
N VAL A 105 -6.29 5.83 1.31
CA VAL A 105 -7.22 6.98 1.29
C VAL A 105 -8.60 6.60 1.81
N ALA A 106 -9.05 5.37 1.54
CA ALA A 106 -10.32 4.85 2.05
C ALA A 106 -10.27 4.43 3.52
N GLY A 107 -9.10 4.46 4.18
CA GLY A 107 -8.92 4.00 5.56
C GLY A 107 -9.07 2.47 5.71
N ILE A 108 -8.84 1.70 4.66
CA ILE A 108 -9.06 0.25 4.65
C ILE A 108 -7.70 -0.47 4.62
N PRO A 109 -7.30 -1.17 5.69
CA PRO A 109 -6.08 -1.96 5.70
C PRO A 109 -6.20 -3.19 4.79
N LEU A 110 -5.06 -3.73 4.40
CA LEU A 110 -4.95 -4.97 3.62
C LEU A 110 -4.57 -6.14 4.54
N THR A 111 -5.47 -6.48 5.45
CA THR A 111 -5.23 -7.46 6.51
C THR A 111 -5.98 -8.77 6.33
N GLU A 112 -6.87 -8.87 5.34
CA GLU A 112 -7.66 -10.05 5.08
C GLU A 112 -6.83 -11.23 4.55
N CYS A 113 -7.14 -12.45 5.00
CA CYS A 113 -6.49 -13.68 4.53
C CYS A 113 -7.08 -14.15 3.19
N LEU A 114 -6.68 -13.54 2.07
CA LEU A 114 -7.29 -13.81 0.77
C LEU A 114 -6.41 -14.61 -0.19
N LEU A 115 -5.11 -14.36 -0.21
CA LEU A 115 -4.20 -14.96 -1.18
C LEU A 115 -3.04 -15.67 -0.49
N PRO A 116 -2.77 -16.95 -0.83
CA PRO A 116 -1.69 -17.72 -0.21
C PRO A 116 -0.32 -17.03 -0.29
N GLU A 117 0.03 -16.47 -1.45
CA GLU A 117 1.29 -15.79 -1.67
C GLU A 117 1.46 -14.53 -0.80
N VAL A 118 0.37 -13.81 -0.52
CA VAL A 118 0.39 -12.64 0.37
C VAL A 118 0.59 -13.08 1.81
N ILE A 119 -0.13 -14.10 2.26
CA ILE A 119 0.02 -14.66 3.62
C ILE A 119 1.45 -15.12 3.84
N VAL A 120 2.05 -15.80 2.86
CA VAL A 120 3.42 -16.30 2.96
C VAL A 120 4.45 -15.17 2.90
N ALA A 121 4.34 -14.25 1.96
CA ALA A 121 5.36 -13.22 1.72
C ALA A 121 5.26 -12.00 2.64
N LEU A 122 4.03 -11.52 2.93
CA LEU A 122 3.78 -10.28 3.65
C LEU A 122 3.03 -10.49 4.98
N GLY A 123 2.13 -11.46 5.04
CA GLY A 123 1.22 -11.70 6.17
C GLY A 123 0.03 -10.73 6.12
N SER A 124 0.19 -9.53 6.62
CA SER A 124 -0.79 -8.46 6.52
C SER A 124 -0.10 -7.10 6.32
N ILE A 125 -0.86 -6.12 5.87
CA ILE A 125 -0.36 -4.79 5.55
C ILE A 125 -1.23 -3.78 6.30
N PRO A 126 -0.74 -3.21 7.42
CA PRO A 126 -1.46 -2.25 8.24
C PRO A 126 -1.53 -0.88 7.53
N ILE A 127 -2.48 -0.05 7.96
CA ILE A 127 -2.46 1.39 7.70
C ILE A 127 -1.76 2.07 8.87
N ILE A 128 -0.79 2.91 8.54
CA ILE A 128 -0.10 3.80 9.47
C ILE A 128 -0.86 5.13 9.48
N GLU A 129 -1.12 5.65 10.66
CA GLU A 129 -1.78 6.94 10.88
C GLU A 129 -1.13 8.07 10.07
N TYR A 130 -1.96 9.01 9.59
CA TYR A 130 -1.47 10.14 8.80
C TYR A 130 -0.42 10.95 9.55
N GLY A 131 0.62 11.32 8.82
CA GLY A 131 1.66 12.25 9.26
C GLY A 131 2.15 13.08 8.08
N THR A 132 2.49 14.33 8.34
CA THR A 132 3.01 15.25 7.30
C THR A 132 4.31 14.68 6.72
N PRO A 133 4.40 14.49 5.38
CA PRO A 133 5.60 13.97 4.72
C PRO A 133 6.86 14.76 5.07
N GLY A 134 7.97 14.06 5.34
CA GLY A 134 9.26 14.64 5.73
C GLY A 134 9.38 15.05 7.20
N GLY A 135 8.29 15.01 7.98
CA GLY A 135 8.25 15.29 9.42
C GLY A 135 8.40 14.05 10.28
N MET A 136 8.60 14.24 11.59
CA MET A 136 8.57 13.16 12.58
C MET A 136 7.15 12.61 12.78
N GLU A 137 6.13 13.41 12.48
CA GLU A 137 4.71 13.02 12.50
C GLU A 137 4.42 11.79 11.63
N LEU A 138 5.15 11.61 10.51
CA LEU A 138 5.08 10.41 9.70
C LEU A 138 5.95 9.26 10.26
N VAL A 139 7.10 9.60 10.84
CA VAL A 139 8.11 8.63 11.28
C VAL A 139 7.65 7.88 12.54
N ASP A 140 7.15 8.60 13.53
CA ASP A 140 6.81 8.03 14.84
C ASP A 140 5.68 6.98 14.80
N PRO A 141 4.61 7.15 13.99
CA PRO A 141 3.62 6.10 13.80
C PRO A 141 4.19 4.83 13.18
N ILE A 142 5.07 4.94 12.15
CA ILE A 142 5.68 3.78 11.49
C ILE A 142 6.54 2.98 12.48
N ARG A 143 7.25 3.66 13.39
CA ARG A 143 8.10 3.03 14.40
C ARG A 143 7.38 1.98 15.24
N LYS A 144 6.08 2.15 15.49
CA LYS A 144 5.24 1.21 16.26
C LYS A 144 5.07 -0.15 15.57
N TYR A 145 5.20 -0.18 14.24
CA TYR A 145 4.89 -1.36 13.42
C TYR A 145 6.12 -1.95 12.71
N VAL A 146 7.23 -1.20 12.64
CA VAL A 146 8.37 -1.56 11.79
C VAL A 146 9.05 -2.88 12.17
N HIS A 147 8.91 -3.33 13.42
CA HIS A 147 9.48 -4.59 13.89
C HIS A 147 8.67 -5.81 13.43
N ASP A 148 7.36 -5.65 13.23
CA ASP A 148 6.43 -6.75 12.94
C ASP A 148 6.07 -6.87 11.46
N TYR A 149 6.23 -5.79 10.67
CA TYR A 149 5.78 -5.72 9.29
C TYR A 149 6.89 -5.28 8.35
N ASP A 150 6.81 -5.74 7.11
CA ASP A 150 7.73 -5.33 6.02
C ASP A 150 7.03 -4.52 4.91
N ALA A 151 5.73 -4.29 5.04
CA ALA A 151 4.92 -3.54 4.10
C ALA A 151 3.85 -2.74 4.84
N PHE A 152 3.64 -1.49 4.45
CA PHE A 152 2.77 -0.55 5.14
C PHE A 152 2.00 0.30 4.13
N LEU A 153 0.71 0.53 4.39
CA LEU A 153 -0.02 1.65 3.82
C LEU A 153 0.19 2.87 4.70
N LEU A 154 0.43 4.02 4.09
CA LEU A 154 0.52 5.31 4.77
C LEU A 154 -0.77 6.08 4.49
N GLU A 155 -1.56 6.38 5.53
CA GLU A 155 -2.88 7.00 5.40
C GLU A 155 -2.82 8.29 4.56
N ASN A 156 -3.69 8.39 3.53
CA ASN A 156 -3.77 9.50 2.58
C ASN A 156 -2.44 9.85 1.88
N HIS A 157 -1.49 8.92 1.78
CA HIS A 157 -0.18 9.21 1.25
C HIS A 157 0.26 8.18 0.21
N GLY A 158 0.52 6.94 0.62
CA GLY A 158 1.07 5.93 -0.27
C GLY A 158 1.42 4.64 0.44
N ALA A 159 2.53 4.02 0.04
CA ALA A 159 2.99 2.74 0.55
C ALA A 159 4.50 2.73 0.82
N LEU A 160 4.90 2.01 1.85
CA LEU A 160 6.29 1.78 2.23
C LEU A 160 6.56 0.27 2.27
N THR A 161 7.66 -0.17 1.67
CA THR A 161 8.13 -1.56 1.77
C THR A 161 9.61 -1.62 2.09
N ILE A 162 9.99 -2.64 2.86
CA ILE A 162 11.36 -2.83 3.35
C ILE A 162 11.83 -4.25 3.07
N GLY A 163 13.14 -4.44 2.92
CA GLY A 163 13.66 -5.77 2.62
C GLY A 163 15.18 -5.89 2.70
N PRO A 164 15.70 -7.14 2.62
CA PRO A 164 17.14 -7.42 2.65
C PRO A 164 17.90 -6.93 1.42
N ASN A 165 17.21 -6.49 0.39
CA ASN A 165 17.77 -5.83 -0.81
C ASN A 165 16.66 -5.08 -1.55
N VAL A 166 17.03 -4.21 -2.50
CA VAL A 166 16.09 -3.33 -3.17
C VAL A 166 15.11 -4.07 -4.09
N ILE A 167 15.51 -5.18 -4.67
CA ILE A 167 14.63 -6.03 -5.49
C ILE A 167 13.55 -6.67 -4.63
N ASN A 168 13.93 -7.18 -3.44
CA ASN A 168 12.96 -7.75 -2.50
C ASN A 168 11.97 -6.69 -1.98
N ALA A 169 12.45 -5.50 -1.60
CA ALA A 169 11.58 -4.40 -1.21
C ALA A 169 10.60 -4.03 -2.34
N TYR A 170 11.09 -3.95 -3.58
CA TYR A 170 10.24 -3.70 -4.75
C TYR A 170 9.22 -4.83 -4.98
N HIS A 171 9.61 -6.10 -4.89
CA HIS A 171 8.67 -7.23 -5.07
C HIS A 171 7.54 -7.19 -4.02
N LYS A 172 7.84 -6.80 -2.78
CA LYS A 172 6.80 -6.61 -1.75
C LYS A 172 5.82 -5.49 -2.15
N MET A 173 6.31 -4.39 -2.73
CA MET A 173 5.48 -3.32 -3.27
C MET A 173 4.58 -3.81 -4.42
N GLU A 174 5.15 -4.59 -5.34
CA GLU A 174 4.43 -5.17 -6.48
C GLU A 174 3.35 -6.16 -5.99
N THR A 175 3.67 -7.01 -5.01
CA THR A 175 2.72 -7.94 -4.39
C THR A 175 1.59 -7.18 -3.67
N MET A 176 1.91 -6.12 -2.91
CA MET A 176 0.92 -5.29 -2.23
C MET A 176 -0.07 -4.65 -3.22
N GLU A 177 0.42 -4.03 -4.29
CA GLU A 177 -0.45 -3.41 -5.30
C GLU A 177 -1.30 -4.44 -6.03
N HIS A 178 -0.73 -5.60 -6.36
CA HIS A 178 -1.46 -6.69 -7.00
C HIS A 178 -2.56 -7.23 -6.08
N PHE A 179 -2.27 -7.45 -4.82
CA PHE A 179 -3.23 -7.84 -3.80
C PHE A 179 -4.35 -6.81 -3.65
N ALA A 180 -4.01 -5.53 -3.48
CA ALA A 180 -4.97 -4.44 -3.38
C ALA A 180 -5.93 -4.42 -4.59
N LYS A 181 -5.40 -4.59 -5.80
CA LYS A 181 -6.20 -4.63 -7.02
C LYS A 181 -7.16 -5.81 -7.06
N ILE A 182 -6.70 -7.02 -6.71
CA ILE A 182 -7.55 -8.22 -6.63
C ILE A 182 -8.63 -8.03 -5.56
N TYR A 183 -8.27 -7.52 -4.39
CA TYR A 183 -9.20 -7.28 -3.30
C TYR A 183 -10.26 -6.24 -3.69
N LEU A 184 -9.87 -5.16 -4.37
CA LEU A 184 -10.82 -4.17 -4.91
C LEU A 184 -11.83 -4.82 -5.86
N VAL A 185 -11.37 -5.66 -6.80
CA VAL A 185 -12.25 -6.38 -7.74
C VAL A 185 -13.21 -7.29 -6.99
N ALA A 186 -12.73 -8.07 -6.00
CA ALA A 186 -13.60 -8.94 -5.20
C ALA A 186 -14.67 -8.13 -4.44
N ARG A 187 -14.31 -6.98 -3.85
CA ARG A 187 -15.28 -6.08 -3.19
C ARG A 187 -16.31 -5.52 -4.17
N MET A 188 -15.91 -5.15 -5.38
CA MET A 188 -16.82 -4.67 -6.42
C MET A 188 -17.79 -5.76 -6.90
N LEU A 189 -17.37 -7.03 -6.88
CA LEU A 189 -18.22 -8.18 -7.19
C LEU A 189 -19.19 -8.52 -6.05
N GLY A 190 -19.05 -7.87 -4.88
CA GLY A 190 -19.99 -7.96 -3.76
C GLY A 190 -19.70 -9.09 -2.78
N ASN A 191 -18.67 -9.90 -2.99
CA ASN A 191 -18.30 -10.96 -2.05
C ASN A 191 -16.77 -11.11 -1.96
N VAL A 192 -16.28 -11.35 -0.73
CA VAL A 192 -14.88 -11.62 -0.44
C VAL A 192 -14.80 -12.92 0.35
N ASN A 193 -14.20 -13.96 -0.23
CA ASN A 193 -13.95 -15.21 0.44
C ASN A 193 -12.57 -15.19 1.10
N THR A 194 -12.54 -15.39 2.42
CA THR A 194 -11.30 -15.56 3.19
C THR A 194 -10.84 -17.02 3.18
N ILE A 195 -9.53 -17.23 3.26
CA ILE A 195 -8.94 -18.54 3.49
C ILE A 195 -9.22 -18.94 4.95
N GLY A 196 -9.68 -20.16 5.16
CA GLY A 196 -10.02 -20.66 6.49
C GLY A 196 -8.79 -20.81 7.41
N ASN A 197 -9.02 -20.72 8.72
CA ASN A 197 -7.97 -20.69 9.74
C ASN A 197 -7.01 -21.89 9.67
N GLU A 198 -7.52 -23.10 9.36
CA GLU A 198 -6.70 -24.30 9.21
C GLU A 198 -5.69 -24.16 8.07
N ASP A 199 -6.13 -23.66 6.91
CA ASP A 199 -5.27 -23.50 5.75
C ASP A 199 -4.31 -22.30 5.93
N VAL A 200 -4.73 -21.25 6.61
CA VAL A 200 -3.82 -20.18 7.02
C VAL A 200 -2.71 -20.73 7.91
N GLY A 201 -3.02 -21.60 8.87
CA GLY A 201 -2.01 -22.27 9.69
C GLY A 201 -0.97 -23.05 8.86
N LYS A 202 -1.40 -23.76 7.82
CA LYS A 202 -0.48 -24.45 6.87
C LYS A 202 0.41 -23.47 6.12
N LEU A 203 -0.13 -22.30 5.70
CA LEU A 203 0.61 -21.26 4.99
C LEU A 203 1.63 -20.55 5.91
N LEU A 204 1.32 -20.35 7.18
CA LEU A 204 2.27 -19.80 8.17
C LEU A 204 3.47 -20.73 8.37
N ASN A 205 3.26 -22.06 8.39
CA ASN A 205 4.36 -23.03 8.43
C ASN A 205 5.24 -22.96 7.16
N LEU A 206 4.66 -22.66 5.99
CA LEU A 206 5.43 -22.43 4.76
C LEU A 206 6.25 -21.13 4.86
N ARG A 207 5.69 -20.08 5.45
CA ARG A 207 6.36 -18.81 5.68
C ARG A 207 7.69 -18.98 6.42
N GLU A 208 7.69 -19.74 7.50
CA GLU A 208 8.90 -20.08 8.26
C GLU A 208 9.95 -20.79 7.39
N ARG A 209 9.53 -21.75 6.55
CA ARG A 209 10.43 -22.47 5.63
C ARG A 209 11.07 -21.55 4.57
N PHE A 210 10.38 -20.48 4.19
CA PHE A 210 10.91 -19.47 3.27
C PHE A 210 11.74 -18.39 3.98
N GLY A 211 11.96 -18.51 5.29
CA GLY A 211 12.80 -17.60 6.07
C GLY A 211 12.18 -16.22 6.28
N VAL A 212 10.85 -16.12 6.20
CA VAL A 212 10.13 -14.88 6.54
C VAL A 212 9.96 -14.80 8.04
N THR A 213 10.60 -13.83 8.67
CA THR A 213 10.71 -13.72 10.14
C THR A 213 9.76 -12.73 10.77
N THR A 214 9.05 -11.93 9.97
CA THR A 214 8.09 -10.93 10.50
C THR A 214 6.88 -11.59 11.16
N GLN A 215 6.37 -10.97 12.23
CA GLN A 215 5.22 -11.45 13.00
C GLN A 215 3.87 -11.14 12.33
N ALA A 216 3.88 -10.39 11.22
CA ALA A 216 2.68 -10.01 10.49
C ALA A 216 1.84 -11.22 10.08
N VAL A 217 0.65 -11.34 10.65
CA VAL A 217 -0.35 -12.38 10.30
C VAL A 217 -1.62 -11.68 9.84
N CYS A 218 -2.22 -12.19 8.77
CA CYS A 218 -3.52 -11.67 8.33
C CYS A 218 -4.60 -11.92 9.39
N GLN A 219 -5.64 -11.09 9.39
CA GLN A 219 -6.75 -11.21 10.34
C GLN A 219 -7.50 -12.52 10.11
N LEU A 220 -7.42 -13.40 11.12
CA LEU A 220 -8.20 -14.62 11.16
C LEU A 220 -9.64 -14.26 11.51
N ASP A 221 -10.60 -14.73 10.71
CA ASP A 221 -12.01 -14.67 11.09
C ASP A 221 -12.22 -15.54 12.34
N LEU A 222 -12.37 -14.90 13.50
CA LEU A 222 -12.75 -15.57 14.74
C LEU A 222 -14.23 -16.00 14.76
N GLN A 223 -14.99 -15.63 13.73
CA GLN A 223 -16.35 -16.13 13.53
C GLN A 223 -16.28 -17.41 12.72
N GLU A 224 -16.51 -18.54 13.37
CA GLU A 224 -16.83 -19.81 12.67
C GLU A 224 -17.88 -19.51 11.60
N LYS A 225 -17.55 -19.78 10.33
CA LYS A 225 -18.54 -19.76 9.25
C LYS A 225 -19.68 -20.64 9.67
N LYS A 226 -20.81 -20.08 10.10
CA LYS A 226 -22.08 -20.79 10.03
C LYS A 226 -22.19 -21.25 8.58
N ALA A 227 -22.23 -22.57 8.39
CA ALA A 227 -22.30 -23.20 7.08
C ALA A 227 -23.31 -22.44 6.23
N GLN A 228 -22.84 -21.80 5.17
CA GLN A 228 -23.75 -21.27 4.16
C GLN A 228 -24.48 -22.46 3.56
N PRO A 229 -25.81 -22.43 3.47
CA PRO A 229 -26.52 -23.49 2.79
C PRO A 229 -26.03 -23.54 1.33
N SER A 230 -25.73 -24.75 0.87
CA SER A 230 -25.38 -25.04 -0.53
C SER A 230 -26.33 -24.30 -1.48
N PRO A 231 -25.85 -23.83 -2.66
CA PRO A 231 -26.71 -23.17 -3.62
C PRO A 231 -27.88 -24.10 -3.95
N VAL A 232 -29.07 -23.68 -3.56
CA VAL A 232 -30.32 -24.37 -3.89
C VAL A 232 -30.43 -24.34 -5.42
N GLN A 233 -30.42 -25.51 -6.05
CA GLN A 233 -30.85 -25.67 -7.43
C GLN A 233 -32.29 -25.09 -7.53
N PRO A 234 -32.63 -24.35 -8.59
CA PRO A 234 -33.96 -23.81 -8.73
C PRO A 234 -34.95 -24.98 -8.95
N SER A 235 -35.64 -25.37 -7.90
CA SER A 235 -36.87 -26.15 -8.05
C SER A 235 -37.96 -25.22 -8.60
N ALA A 236 -38.41 -25.54 -9.78
CA ALA A 236 -39.58 -24.86 -10.35
C ALA A 236 -40.83 -25.11 -9.49
N SER A 237 -41.33 -24.06 -8.81
CA SER A 237 -42.77 -23.95 -8.53
C SER A 237 -43.15 -22.56 -8.01
N ASN A 238 -43.95 -21.90 -8.81
CA ASN A 238 -45.10 -21.01 -8.54
C ASN A 238 -44.94 -19.70 -7.75
N SER A 239 -45.10 -18.65 -8.54
CA SER A 239 -46.01 -17.48 -8.33
C SER A 239 -45.80 -16.61 -7.08
N THR A 240 -45.30 -15.40 -7.28
CA THR A 240 -46.07 -14.16 -7.02
C THR A 240 -45.20 -12.94 -7.31
N GLY A 241 -45.75 -12.04 -8.15
CA GLY A 241 -45.38 -10.62 -8.16
C GLY A 241 -44.07 -10.27 -8.87
N SER A 242 -43.99 -10.49 -10.17
CA SER A 242 -43.00 -9.77 -11.00
C SER A 242 -43.40 -8.29 -11.04
N VAL A 243 -42.68 -7.44 -10.34
CA VAL A 243 -42.76 -6.01 -10.56
C VAL A 243 -42.37 -5.79 -12.04
N SER A 244 -43.25 -5.20 -12.81
CA SER A 244 -43.03 -4.97 -14.24
C SER A 244 -41.81 -4.06 -14.40
N GLN A 245 -41.10 -4.21 -15.52
CA GLN A 245 -39.93 -3.35 -15.85
C GLN A 245 -40.34 -1.86 -15.82
N GLU A 246 -41.58 -1.56 -16.18
CA GLU A 246 -42.16 -0.22 -16.11
C GLU A 246 -42.35 0.30 -14.68
N GLU A 247 -42.80 -0.53 -13.75
CA GLU A 247 -42.93 -0.15 -12.33
C GLU A 247 -41.55 0.07 -11.68
N LEU A 248 -40.55 -0.72 -12.05
CA LEU A 248 -39.18 -0.53 -11.58
C LEU A 248 -38.59 0.80 -12.11
N VAL A 249 -38.75 1.08 -13.40
CA VAL A 249 -38.33 2.35 -14.01
C VAL A 249 -39.03 3.55 -13.38
N GLN A 250 -40.35 3.48 -13.16
CA GLN A 250 -41.10 4.56 -12.51
C GLN A 250 -40.66 4.80 -11.05
N ARG A 251 -40.30 3.74 -10.34
CA ARG A 251 -39.80 3.85 -8.95
C ARG A 251 -38.41 4.48 -8.91
N ILE A 252 -37.50 4.06 -9.78
CA ILE A 252 -36.15 4.65 -9.91
C ILE A 252 -36.25 6.12 -10.32
N THR A 253 -37.09 6.43 -11.31
CA THR A 253 -37.27 7.81 -11.80
C THR A 253 -37.80 8.72 -10.67
N ARG A 254 -38.79 8.29 -9.90
CA ARG A 254 -39.33 9.05 -8.74
C ARG A 254 -38.25 9.30 -7.68
N GLU A 255 -37.43 8.28 -7.37
CA GLU A 255 -36.36 8.41 -6.38
C GLU A 255 -35.28 9.39 -6.82
N VAL A 256 -34.86 9.31 -8.11
CA VAL A 256 -33.88 10.23 -8.70
C VAL A 256 -34.41 11.65 -8.75
N VAL A 257 -35.65 11.85 -9.22
CA VAL A 257 -36.28 13.18 -9.27
C VAL A 257 -36.44 13.77 -7.88
N SER A 258 -36.85 12.97 -6.89
CA SER A 258 -36.96 13.41 -5.48
C SER A 258 -35.62 13.88 -4.92
N ARG A 259 -34.52 13.20 -5.24
CA ARG A 259 -33.17 13.58 -4.79
C ARG A 259 -32.61 14.81 -5.53
N LEU A 260 -32.97 14.99 -6.79
CA LEU A 260 -32.57 16.15 -7.58
C LEU A 260 -33.40 17.41 -7.28
N SER A 261 -34.67 17.26 -6.89
CA SER A 261 -35.55 18.39 -6.53
C SER A 261 -35.47 18.81 -5.06
N GLY A 262 -34.75 18.06 -4.21
CA GLY A 262 -34.51 18.40 -2.80
C GLY A 262 -33.29 19.28 -2.55
N THR A 263 -32.61 19.79 -3.58
CA THR A 263 -31.42 20.66 -3.46
C THR A 263 -31.66 22.08 -3.94
N ASP A 264 -32.77 22.73 -3.50
CA ASP A 264 -32.90 24.19 -3.62
C ASP A 264 -33.63 24.73 -2.38
N SER A 265 -32.88 24.93 -1.31
CA SER A 265 -33.07 26.04 -0.35
C SER A 265 -31.95 26.03 0.68
N GLU A 266 -31.28 27.17 0.69
CA GLU A 266 -30.51 27.77 1.79
C GLU A 266 -29.02 27.43 1.93
N ASP A 267 -28.29 28.51 1.76
CA ASP A 267 -26.99 28.91 2.30
C ASP A 267 -25.70 28.55 1.51
N SER A 268 -25.51 29.24 0.39
CA SER A 268 -24.19 29.47 -0.18
C SER A 268 -23.64 30.86 0.22
N GLN A 269 -23.02 30.95 1.39
CA GLN A 269 -22.02 32.01 1.65
C GLN A 269 -20.61 31.41 1.53
N ALA A 270 -20.13 31.42 0.31
CA ALA A 270 -18.71 31.16 0.03
C ALA A 270 -17.88 32.34 0.56
N ARG A 271 -17.10 32.11 1.61
CA ARG A 271 -16.03 33.03 2.06
C ARG A 271 -14.86 32.92 1.09
N ILE A 272 -14.71 33.94 0.25
CA ILE A 272 -13.49 34.17 -0.53
C ILE A 272 -12.40 34.63 0.45
N ILE A 273 -11.33 33.86 0.59
CA ILE A 273 -10.11 34.25 1.31
C ILE A 273 -9.20 34.95 0.30
N PRO A 274 -8.82 36.23 0.50
CA PRO A 274 -7.89 36.91 -0.39
C PRO A 274 -6.45 36.41 -0.11
N VAL A 275 -5.78 36.02 -1.19
CA VAL A 275 -4.33 35.74 -1.21
C VAL A 275 -3.59 37.06 -1.09
N LYS A 276 -2.72 37.15 -0.11
CA LYS A 276 -1.63 38.13 -0.01
C LYS A 276 -0.29 37.45 -0.21
#